data_3bef38f8f2761a4ad951bca5b21aa896
#
_entry.id   3bef38f8f2761a4ad951bca5b21aa896
#
_cell.length_a   1.000
_cell.length_b   1.000
_cell.length_c   1.000
_cell.angle_alpha   90.00
_cell.angle_beta   90.00
_cell.angle_gamma   90.00
#
_symmetry.space_group_name_H-M   'P 1'
#
loop_
_entity.id
_entity.type
_entity.pdbx_description
1 polymer ?
#
loop_
_entity_poly.entity_id
_entity_poly.type
_entity_poly.pdbx_seq_one_letter_code
_entity_poly.pdbx_strand_id
1 'polypeptide(L)'
;MTNEDLVREIKQGINTTENLEQLYLNNKGFIYKIANRYKGVTDIEDLVQEGYLGLYNAIEPYDETQNVLFMTYAGFYIQQKIRRYIEINCKTVRMPTYLLSQMHEYRKIVNAYESVYDRKPTDRELCKALFIDFKALNRLKGAILQFNQLESLDNQIQGLDN
;
A
#
# COMPACT_ATOMS: atom_id res chain seq x y z
N MET A 1 20.42 21.90 8.99
CA MET A 1 20.59 21.19 7.71
C MET A 1 19.22 20.88 7.15
N THR A 2 19.03 21.08 5.85
CA THR A 2 17.81 20.68 5.14
C THR A 2 17.79 19.16 4.94
N ASN A 3 16.65 18.59 4.56
CA ASN A 3 16.57 17.17 4.22
C ASN A 3 17.43 16.83 2.99
N GLU A 4 17.50 17.75 2.04
CA GLU A 4 18.30 17.65 0.81
C GLU A 4 19.81 17.63 1.13
N ASP A 5 20.26 18.48 2.07
CA ASP A 5 21.66 18.47 2.53
C ASP A 5 22.04 17.14 3.17
N LEU A 6 21.17 16.62 4.07
CA LEU A 6 21.38 15.32 4.71
C LEU A 6 21.47 14.19 3.69
N VAL A 7 20.56 14.17 2.72
CA VAL A 7 20.55 13.15 1.66
C VAL A 7 21.83 13.23 0.79
N ARG A 8 22.30 14.44 0.47
CA ARG A 8 23.53 14.63 -0.30
C ARG A 8 24.75 14.11 0.44
N GLU A 9 24.88 14.41 1.74
CA GLU A 9 25.99 13.91 2.57
C GLU A 9 25.94 12.38 2.72
N ILE A 10 24.74 11.80 2.93
CA ILE A 10 24.56 10.35 2.99
C ILE A 10 25.06 9.68 1.69
N LYS A 11 24.70 10.21 0.53
CA LYS A 11 25.15 9.70 -0.78
C LYS A 11 26.67 9.82 -0.99
N GLN A 12 27.28 10.81 -0.37
CA GLN A 12 28.75 11.00 -0.39
C GLN A 12 29.48 10.15 0.67
N GLY A 13 28.75 9.41 1.50
CA GLY A 13 29.32 8.58 2.56
C GLY A 13 29.79 9.39 3.77
N ILE A 14 29.37 10.64 3.92
CA ILE A 14 29.74 11.52 5.02
C ILE A 14 28.77 11.33 6.19
N ASN A 15 29.27 10.99 7.38
CA ASN A 15 28.51 10.83 8.63
C ASN A 15 27.15 10.10 8.40
N THR A 16 27.20 9.02 7.63
CA THR A 16 26.01 8.34 7.10
C THR A 16 25.02 7.94 8.18
N THR A 17 25.51 7.39 9.30
CA THR A 17 24.66 6.91 10.40
C THR A 17 23.96 8.08 11.10
N GLU A 18 24.72 9.10 11.46
CA GLU A 18 24.22 10.30 12.15
C GLU A 18 23.23 11.08 11.27
N ASN A 19 23.54 11.22 9.99
CA ASN A 19 22.70 11.91 9.03
C ASN A 19 21.39 11.13 8.74
N LEU A 20 21.43 9.79 8.71
CA LEU A 20 20.23 8.94 8.61
C LEU A 20 19.33 9.09 9.84
N GLU A 21 19.92 9.04 11.03
CA GLU A 21 19.19 9.25 12.28
C GLU A 21 18.52 10.64 12.31
N GLN A 22 19.28 11.68 11.97
CA GLN A 22 18.76 13.03 11.91
C GLN A 22 17.64 13.19 10.87
N LEU A 23 17.80 12.60 9.70
CA LEU A 23 16.79 12.60 8.63
C LEU A 23 15.49 11.92 9.11
N TYR A 24 15.60 10.78 9.81
CA TYR A 24 14.46 10.09 10.39
C TYR A 24 13.78 10.94 11.46
N LEU A 25 14.53 11.47 12.42
CA LEU A 25 14.00 12.26 13.52
C LEU A 25 13.26 13.51 13.03
N ASN A 26 13.83 14.20 12.04
CA ASN A 26 13.21 15.38 11.43
C ASN A 26 11.87 15.06 10.75
N ASN A 27 11.72 13.82 10.24
CA ASN A 27 10.57 13.44 9.41
C ASN A 27 9.67 12.37 10.05
N LYS A 28 9.94 11.97 11.30
CA LYS A 28 9.16 10.97 12.04
C LYS A 28 7.67 11.31 12.07
N GLY A 29 7.31 12.58 12.29
CA GLY A 29 5.92 13.03 12.30
C GLY A 29 5.21 12.84 10.95
N PHE A 30 5.92 13.01 9.85
CA PHE A 30 5.37 12.79 8.51
C PHE A 30 5.13 11.29 8.24
N ILE A 31 6.06 10.42 8.65
CA ILE A 31 5.90 8.97 8.57
C ILE A 31 4.69 8.52 9.41
N TYR A 32 4.56 9.00 10.65
CA TYR A 32 3.40 8.75 11.51
C TYR A 32 2.09 9.20 10.87
N LYS A 33 2.07 10.36 10.22
CA LYS A 33 0.87 10.87 9.51
C LYS A 33 0.43 9.92 8.38
N ILE A 34 1.37 9.34 7.65
CA ILE A 34 1.06 8.35 6.61
C ILE A 34 0.58 7.04 7.23
N ALA A 35 1.30 6.53 8.25
CA ALA A 35 0.97 5.28 8.94
C ALA A 35 -0.43 5.33 9.60
N ASN A 36 -0.81 6.45 10.21
CA ASN A 36 -2.12 6.65 10.84
C ASN A 36 -3.32 6.49 9.87
N ARG A 37 -3.13 6.61 8.55
CA ARG A 37 -4.19 6.32 7.58
C ARG A 37 -4.61 4.86 7.57
N TYR A 38 -3.75 3.99 8.11
CA TYR A 38 -3.93 2.54 8.18
C TYR A 38 -4.10 2.04 9.62
N LYS A 39 -4.43 2.96 10.55
CA LYS A 39 -4.70 2.62 11.95
C LYS A 39 -5.82 1.60 12.05
N GLY A 40 -5.61 0.54 12.86
CA GLY A 40 -6.56 -0.55 13.04
C GLY A 40 -6.36 -1.74 12.11
N VAL A 41 -5.42 -1.66 11.14
CA VAL A 41 -5.06 -2.79 10.27
C VAL A 41 -3.99 -3.66 10.94
N THR A 42 -3.02 -3.03 11.61
CA THR A 42 -1.93 -3.66 12.36
C THR A 42 -1.35 -2.65 13.35
N ASP A 43 -0.33 -3.06 14.10
CA ASP A 43 0.37 -2.18 15.01
C ASP A 43 0.95 -0.97 14.25
N ILE A 44 0.74 0.23 14.81
CA ILE A 44 1.21 1.48 14.23
C ILE A 44 2.73 1.56 14.20
N GLU A 45 3.40 0.93 15.17
CA GLU A 45 4.86 0.93 15.28
C GLU A 45 5.50 0.15 14.13
N ASP A 46 4.90 -0.99 13.75
CA ASP A 46 5.33 -1.77 12.59
C ASP A 46 5.20 -0.95 11.30
N LEU A 47 4.09 -0.23 11.14
CA LEU A 47 3.88 0.63 9.96
C LEU A 47 4.88 1.79 9.91
N VAL A 48 5.26 2.34 11.08
CA VAL A 48 6.27 3.39 11.16
C VAL A 48 7.66 2.86 10.83
N GLN A 49 8.01 1.65 11.25
CA GLN A 49 9.28 0.99 10.88
C GLN A 49 9.36 0.75 9.38
N GLU A 50 8.27 0.24 8.77
CA GLU A 50 8.21 0.08 7.32
C GLU A 50 8.25 1.43 6.57
N GLY A 51 7.65 2.46 7.15
CA GLY A 51 7.75 3.82 6.65
C GLY A 51 9.19 4.35 6.67
N TYR A 52 9.95 4.05 7.73
CA TYR A 52 11.38 4.37 7.81
C TYR A 52 12.19 3.66 6.71
N LEU A 53 11.92 2.36 6.48
CA LEU A 53 12.54 1.63 5.38
C LEU A 53 12.19 2.23 4.01
N GLY A 54 10.97 2.76 3.88
CA GLY A 54 10.55 3.52 2.69
C GLY A 54 11.36 4.81 2.52
N LEU A 55 11.54 5.58 3.59
CA LEU A 55 12.37 6.79 3.59
C LEU A 55 13.81 6.47 3.17
N TYR A 56 14.41 5.44 3.75
CA TYR A 56 15.76 4.97 3.42
C TYR A 56 15.90 4.60 1.93
N ASN A 57 14.94 3.84 1.40
CA ASN A 57 14.96 3.41 0.00
C ASN A 57 14.78 4.56 -1.01
N ALA A 58 14.26 5.70 -0.57
CA ALA A 58 14.11 6.88 -1.40
C ALA A 58 15.43 7.66 -1.57
N ILE A 59 16.43 7.46 -0.71
CA ILE A 59 17.67 8.24 -0.70
C ILE A 59 18.45 8.00 -1.98
N GLU A 60 18.74 6.75 -2.33
CA GLU A 60 19.60 6.39 -3.46
C GLU A 60 19.07 6.91 -4.81
N PRO A 61 17.78 6.69 -5.18
CA PRO A 61 17.26 7.14 -6.49
C PRO A 61 16.84 8.61 -6.52
N TYR A 62 16.91 9.36 -5.41
CA TYR A 62 16.53 10.78 -5.39
C TYR A 62 17.52 11.62 -6.21
N ASP A 63 16.99 12.52 -7.04
CA ASP A 63 17.74 13.44 -7.86
C ASP A 63 17.34 14.90 -7.58
N GLU A 64 18.25 15.65 -6.96
CA GLU A 64 18.05 17.07 -6.62
C GLU A 64 17.83 17.96 -7.85
N THR A 65 18.31 17.54 -9.02
CA THR A 65 18.20 18.36 -10.26
C THR A 65 16.77 18.48 -10.75
N GLN A 66 15.87 17.60 -10.29
CA GLN A 66 14.45 17.60 -10.65
C GLN A 66 13.62 18.69 -9.94
N ASN A 67 14.22 19.53 -9.09
CA ASN A 67 13.53 20.59 -8.34
C ASN A 67 12.32 20.12 -7.51
N VAL A 68 12.33 18.89 -7.04
CA VAL A 68 11.32 18.31 -6.16
C VAL A 68 11.91 18.14 -4.77
N LEU A 69 11.20 18.58 -3.72
CA LEU A 69 11.64 18.38 -2.34
C LEU A 69 11.76 16.89 -2.03
N PHE A 70 12.82 16.52 -1.30
CA PHE A 70 13.08 15.12 -0.94
C PHE A 70 11.86 14.45 -0.28
N MET A 71 11.17 15.11 0.66
CA MET A 71 10.03 14.55 1.36
C MET A 71 8.80 14.35 0.47
N THR A 72 8.64 15.15 -0.57
CA THR A 72 7.59 14.94 -1.58
C THR A 72 7.85 13.66 -2.35
N TYR A 73 9.09 13.44 -2.76
CA TYR A 73 9.54 12.24 -3.44
C TYR A 73 9.47 11.00 -2.52
N ALA A 74 10.06 11.09 -1.34
CA ALA A 74 10.10 10.00 -0.35
C ALA A 74 8.70 9.56 0.13
N GLY A 75 7.72 10.48 0.12
CA GLY A 75 6.34 10.17 0.50
C GLY A 75 5.72 9.02 -0.30
N PHE A 76 6.07 8.88 -1.59
CA PHE A 76 5.63 7.76 -2.43
C PHE A 76 6.27 6.44 -1.98
N TYR A 77 7.56 6.44 -1.67
CA TYR A 77 8.28 5.25 -1.18
C TYR A 77 7.77 4.81 0.18
N ILE A 78 7.55 5.75 1.11
CA ILE A 78 6.99 5.49 2.44
C ILE A 78 5.60 4.84 2.30
N GLN A 79 4.72 5.43 1.50
CA GLN A 79 3.38 4.91 1.30
C GLN A 79 3.39 3.54 0.61
N GLN A 80 4.24 3.33 -0.38
CA GLN A 80 4.38 2.05 -1.08
C GLN A 80 4.85 0.94 -0.14
N LYS A 81 5.86 1.22 0.71
CA LYS A 81 6.37 0.25 1.68
C LYS A 81 5.31 -0.15 2.70
N ILE A 82 4.62 0.82 3.29
CA ILE A 82 3.55 0.56 4.25
C ILE A 82 2.44 -0.28 3.61
N ARG A 83 1.96 0.08 2.41
CA ARG A 83 0.94 -0.71 1.71
C ARG A 83 1.39 -2.13 1.44
N ARG A 84 2.63 -2.31 0.96
CA ARG A 84 3.17 -3.64 0.67
C ARG A 84 3.28 -4.49 1.92
N TYR A 85 3.68 -3.91 3.06
CA TYR A 85 3.71 -4.60 4.34
C TYR A 85 2.32 -5.10 4.73
N ILE A 86 1.30 -4.23 4.65
CA ILE A 86 -0.09 -4.58 4.95
C ILE A 86 -0.58 -5.72 4.03
N GLU A 87 -0.31 -5.64 2.73
CA GLU A 87 -0.72 -6.66 1.77
C GLU A 87 -0.10 -8.05 2.05
N ILE A 88 1.12 -8.07 2.56
CA ILE A 88 1.89 -9.31 2.81
C ILE A 88 1.61 -9.89 4.19
N ASN A 89 1.58 -9.04 5.23
CA ASN A 89 1.64 -9.47 6.63
C ASN A 89 0.32 -9.35 7.40
N CYS A 90 -0.59 -8.44 6.98
CA CYS A 90 -1.78 -8.15 7.76
C CYS A 90 -3.04 -8.87 7.26
N LYS A 91 -2.92 -9.75 6.28
CA LYS A 91 -4.04 -10.57 5.80
C LYS A 91 -3.92 -11.98 6.36
N THR A 92 -4.97 -12.45 7.02
CA THR A 92 -5.08 -13.78 7.62
C THR A 92 -4.82 -14.91 6.61
N VAL A 93 -5.08 -14.66 5.33
CA VAL A 93 -4.73 -15.55 4.22
C VAL A 93 -3.90 -14.79 3.20
N ARG A 94 -2.65 -15.22 3.03
CA ARG A 94 -1.73 -14.67 2.02
C ARG A 94 -2.26 -14.97 0.62
N MET A 95 -2.75 -13.96 -0.08
CA MET A 95 -3.15 -14.08 -1.48
C MET A 95 -2.01 -13.65 -2.42
N PRO A 96 -1.86 -14.32 -3.57
CA PRO A 96 -0.93 -13.86 -4.59
C PRO A 96 -1.28 -12.44 -5.08
N THR A 97 -0.26 -11.59 -5.27
CA THR A 97 -0.43 -10.19 -5.67
C THR A 97 -1.22 -10.00 -6.98
N TYR A 98 -1.06 -10.93 -7.95
CA TYR A 98 -1.81 -10.89 -9.21
C TYR A 98 -3.33 -11.04 -8.98
N LEU A 99 -3.73 -11.87 -8.00
CA LEU A 99 -5.14 -12.09 -7.69
C LEU A 99 -5.75 -10.85 -7.01
N LEU A 100 -5.01 -10.19 -6.13
CA LEU A 100 -5.43 -8.93 -5.53
C LEU A 100 -5.63 -7.83 -6.59
N SER A 101 -4.73 -7.75 -7.58
CA SER A 101 -4.87 -6.82 -8.70
C SER A 101 -6.11 -7.11 -9.53
N GLN A 102 -6.37 -8.38 -9.83
CA GLN A 102 -7.58 -8.79 -10.56
C GLN A 102 -8.87 -8.50 -9.78
N MET A 103 -8.88 -8.71 -8.46
CA MET A 103 -10.01 -8.35 -7.59
C MET A 103 -10.26 -6.84 -7.56
N HIS A 104 -9.20 -6.03 -7.54
CA HIS A 104 -9.31 -4.59 -7.60
C HIS A 104 -9.91 -4.12 -8.92
N GLU A 105 -9.42 -4.62 -10.06
CA GLU A 105 -9.96 -4.31 -11.38
C GLU A 105 -11.42 -4.77 -11.52
N TYR A 106 -11.75 -5.96 -11.03
CA TYR A 106 -13.13 -6.46 -10.99
C TYR A 106 -14.06 -5.48 -10.25
N ARG A 107 -13.69 -5.06 -9.03
CA ARG A 107 -14.49 -4.10 -8.22
C ARG A 107 -14.64 -2.76 -8.95
N LYS A 108 -13.56 -2.27 -9.57
CA LYS A 108 -13.57 -1.01 -10.33
C LYS A 108 -14.55 -1.06 -11.50
N ILE A 109 -14.55 -2.17 -12.26
CA ILE A 109 -15.47 -2.37 -13.40
C ILE A 109 -16.91 -2.46 -12.91
N VAL A 110 -17.18 -3.23 -11.85
CA VAL A 110 -18.53 -3.36 -11.28
C VAL A 110 -19.07 -2.00 -10.85
N ASN A 111 -18.29 -1.22 -10.09
CA ASN A 111 -18.69 0.10 -9.62
C ASN A 111 -18.93 1.09 -10.79
N ALA A 112 -18.08 1.03 -11.83
CA ALA A 112 -18.27 1.86 -13.03
C ALA A 112 -19.56 1.51 -13.78
N TYR A 113 -19.89 0.22 -13.91
CA TYR A 113 -21.14 -0.22 -14.54
C TYR A 113 -22.37 0.18 -13.73
N GLU A 114 -22.33 0.01 -12.41
CA GLU A 114 -23.42 0.44 -11.52
C GLU A 114 -23.63 1.96 -11.61
N SER A 115 -22.56 2.74 -11.66
CA SER A 115 -22.64 4.21 -11.77
C SER A 115 -23.20 4.70 -13.10
N VAL A 116 -22.92 4.00 -14.22
CA VAL A 116 -23.31 4.44 -15.58
C VAL A 116 -24.63 3.84 -16.02
N TYR A 117 -24.89 2.57 -15.68
CA TYR A 117 -26.03 1.80 -16.20
C TYR A 117 -27.06 1.43 -15.12
N ASP A 118 -26.84 1.82 -13.87
CA ASP A 118 -27.69 1.47 -12.71
C ASP A 118 -27.97 -0.03 -12.60
N ARG A 119 -27.00 -0.85 -13.05
CA ARG A 119 -27.04 -2.33 -12.97
C ARG A 119 -25.65 -2.93 -12.88
N LYS A 120 -25.56 -4.14 -12.35
CA LYS A 120 -24.31 -4.92 -12.38
C LYS A 120 -23.99 -5.43 -13.80
N PRO A 121 -22.69 -5.51 -14.14
CA PRO A 121 -22.28 -6.08 -15.41
C PRO A 121 -22.59 -7.59 -15.47
N THR A 122 -22.94 -8.07 -16.65
CA THR A 122 -23.08 -9.51 -16.93
C THR A 122 -21.70 -10.18 -17.01
N ASP A 123 -21.67 -11.51 -16.87
CA ASP A 123 -20.42 -12.27 -16.95
C ASP A 123 -19.71 -12.11 -18.30
N ARG A 124 -20.45 -11.92 -19.38
CA ARG A 124 -19.88 -11.66 -20.72
C ARG A 124 -19.21 -10.28 -20.79
N GLU A 125 -19.81 -9.27 -20.16
CA GLU A 125 -19.25 -7.92 -20.08
C GLU A 125 -17.99 -7.90 -19.20
N LEU A 126 -18.01 -8.63 -18.08
CA LEU A 126 -16.84 -8.81 -17.21
C LEU A 126 -15.68 -9.52 -17.91
N CYS A 127 -15.96 -10.61 -18.63
CA CYS A 127 -14.93 -11.32 -19.39
C CYS A 127 -14.29 -10.40 -20.43
N LYS A 128 -15.07 -9.60 -21.16
CA LYS A 128 -14.57 -8.64 -22.14
C LYS A 128 -13.74 -7.53 -21.49
N ALA A 129 -14.22 -6.95 -20.39
CA ALA A 129 -13.57 -5.84 -19.72
C ALA A 129 -12.26 -6.23 -19.01
N LEU A 130 -12.21 -7.45 -18.46
CA LEU A 130 -11.03 -7.99 -17.78
C LEU A 130 -10.07 -8.75 -18.72
N PHE A 131 -10.44 -8.94 -19.98
CA PHE A 131 -9.68 -9.73 -20.95
C PHE A 131 -9.40 -11.17 -20.47
N ILE A 132 -10.37 -11.81 -19.81
CA ILE A 132 -10.27 -13.18 -19.29
C ILE A 132 -11.39 -14.08 -19.83
N ASP A 133 -11.16 -15.40 -19.80
CA ASP A 133 -12.18 -16.37 -20.14
C ASP A 133 -13.18 -16.61 -18.99
N PHE A 134 -14.25 -17.31 -19.29
CA PHE A 134 -15.32 -17.63 -18.32
C PHE A 134 -14.82 -18.48 -17.14
N LYS A 135 -13.84 -19.35 -17.40
CA LYS A 135 -13.24 -20.23 -16.39
C LYS A 135 -12.38 -19.42 -15.40
N ALA A 136 -11.63 -18.43 -15.89
CA ALA A 136 -10.86 -17.52 -15.07
C ALA A 136 -11.77 -16.58 -14.26
N LEU A 137 -12.86 -16.08 -14.85
CA LEU A 137 -13.85 -15.26 -14.16
C LEU A 137 -14.49 -16.02 -12.98
N ASN A 138 -14.87 -17.29 -13.18
CA ASN A 138 -15.45 -18.10 -12.12
C ASN A 138 -14.45 -18.36 -10.97
N ARG A 139 -13.17 -18.60 -11.29
CA ARG A 139 -12.11 -18.71 -10.29
C ARG A 139 -11.94 -17.40 -9.50
N LEU A 140 -11.94 -16.26 -10.19
CA LEU A 140 -11.84 -14.95 -9.58
C LEU A 140 -13.03 -14.67 -8.64
N LYS A 141 -14.27 -14.94 -9.07
CA LYS A 141 -15.45 -14.80 -8.22
C LYS A 141 -15.40 -15.70 -6.99
N GLY A 142 -14.97 -16.96 -7.15
CA GLY A 142 -14.78 -17.88 -6.03
C GLY A 142 -13.76 -17.34 -5.02
N ALA A 143 -12.64 -16.81 -5.49
CA ALA A 143 -11.63 -16.20 -4.64
C ALA A 143 -12.16 -14.95 -3.90
N ILE A 144 -12.96 -14.11 -4.56
CA ILE A 144 -13.61 -12.95 -3.94
C ILE A 144 -14.56 -13.37 -2.81
N LEU A 145 -15.36 -14.41 -3.05
CA LEU A 145 -16.30 -14.93 -2.03
C LEU A 145 -15.57 -15.47 -0.83
N GLN A 146 -14.53 -16.28 -1.02
CA GLN A 146 -13.70 -16.81 0.07
C GLN A 146 -13.03 -15.67 0.86
N PHE A 147 -12.51 -14.67 0.18
CA PHE A 147 -11.87 -13.52 0.82
C PHE A 147 -12.86 -12.72 1.68
N ASN A 148 -14.05 -12.42 1.16
CA ASN A 148 -15.09 -11.69 1.92
C ASN A 148 -15.59 -12.48 3.13
N GLN A 149 -15.66 -13.81 3.05
CA GLN A 149 -16.04 -14.67 4.19
C GLN A 149 -15.00 -14.62 5.31
N LEU A 150 -13.70 -14.61 4.95
CA LEU A 150 -12.60 -14.51 5.92
C LEU A 150 -12.56 -13.14 6.61
N GLU A 151 -12.74 -12.05 5.86
CA GLU A 151 -12.86 -10.71 6.45
C GLU A 151 -14.06 -10.59 7.41
N SER A 152 -15.17 -11.27 7.10
CA SER A 152 -16.36 -11.28 7.97
C SER A 152 -16.12 -12.04 9.28
N LEU A 153 -15.33 -13.11 9.28
CA LEU A 153 -14.97 -13.86 10.49
C LEU A 153 -14.04 -13.06 11.41
N ASP A 154 -13.06 -12.36 10.86
CA ASP A 154 -12.15 -11.51 11.62
C ASP A 154 -12.90 -10.35 12.30
N ASN A 155 -13.88 -9.75 11.63
CA ASN A 155 -14.72 -8.69 12.20
C ASN A 155 -15.61 -9.18 13.37
N GLN A 156 -15.99 -10.47 13.39
CA GLN A 156 -16.75 -11.05 14.51
C GLN A 156 -15.88 -11.33 15.73
N ILE A 157 -14.59 -11.65 15.55
CA ILE A 157 -13.65 -11.92 16.65
C ILE A 157 -13.29 -10.63 17.38
N GLN A 158 -13.19 -9.51 16.72
CA GLN A 158 -12.91 -8.19 17.35
C GLN A 158 -14.07 -7.65 18.21
N GLY A 159 -15.26 -8.22 18.11
CA GLY A 159 -16.45 -7.85 18.89
C GLY A 159 -16.66 -8.67 20.18
N LEU A 160 -15.79 -9.62 20.53
CA LEU A 160 -15.94 -10.50 21.69
C LEU A 160 -15.11 -10.08 22.92
N ASP A 161 -14.31 -9.04 22.83
CA ASP A 161 -13.59 -8.44 23.95
C ASP A 161 -14.35 -7.20 24.49
N ASN A 162 -15.47 -7.47 25.18
CA ASN A 162 -16.14 -6.56 26.12
C ASN A 162 -16.43 -7.30 27.43
#